data_19b650c5bca9de300001a772c4f66876
#
_entry.id   19b650c5bca9de300001a772c4f66876
#
_cell.length_a   1.000
_cell.length_b   1.000
_cell.length_c   1.000
_cell.angle_alpha   90.00
_cell.angle_beta   90.00
_cell.angle_gamma   90.00
#
_symmetry.space_group_name_H-M   'P 1'
#
loop_
_entity.id
_entity.type
_entity.pdbx_description
1 polymer ?
#
loop_
_entity_poly.entity_id
_entity_poly.type
_entity_poly.pdbx_seq_one_letter_code
_entity_poly.pdbx_strand_id
1 'polypeptide(L)'
;MKDIGQKLDDHGVVWGPINSIEDIVEDEQFKSREMILEIDDETFGSLKVPGIVTKLSKTPGKVNWLGPQKVGSHNNEVLSELGFSDEDQKELLDKKII
;
A
#
# COMPACT_ATOMS: atom_id res chain seq x y z
N MET A 1 3.64 21.76 22.86
CA MET A 1 4.23 20.40 22.74
C MET A 1 5.74 20.39 22.92
N LYS A 2 6.51 21.24 22.22
CA LYS A 2 7.99 21.27 22.33
C LYS A 2 8.51 21.41 23.77
N ASP A 3 7.93 22.30 24.59
CA ASP A 3 8.36 22.51 25.99
C ASP A 3 8.13 21.30 26.90
N ILE A 4 7.07 20.53 26.65
CA ILE A 4 6.79 19.30 27.42
C ILE A 4 7.77 18.21 27.02
N GLY A 5 8.03 18.04 25.72
CA GLY A 5 9.01 17.09 25.22
C GLY A 5 10.40 17.32 25.82
N GLN A 6 10.87 18.57 25.80
CA GLN A 6 12.17 18.93 26.39
C GLN A 6 12.25 18.56 27.88
N LYS A 7 11.20 18.85 28.65
CA LYS A 7 11.18 18.48 30.08
C LYS A 7 11.22 16.97 30.31
N LEU A 8 10.57 16.20 29.42
CA LEU A 8 10.59 14.73 29.50
C LEU A 8 11.97 14.19 29.17
N ASP A 9 12.62 14.75 28.13
CA ASP A 9 13.99 14.40 27.74
C ASP A 9 15.00 14.70 28.89
N ASP A 10 14.89 15.87 29.51
CA ASP A 10 15.74 16.29 30.61
C ASP A 10 15.65 15.35 31.83
N HIS A 11 14.53 14.65 31.95
CA HIS A 11 14.29 13.67 33.03
C HIS A 11 14.44 12.22 32.58
N GLY A 12 14.94 11.96 31.35
CA GLY A 12 15.17 10.61 30.83
C GLY A 12 13.89 9.79 30.61
N VAL A 13 12.75 10.47 30.44
CA VAL A 13 11.46 9.82 30.17
C VAL A 13 11.31 9.57 28.68
N VAL A 14 11.08 8.30 28.31
CA VAL A 14 10.80 7.93 26.90
C VAL A 14 9.40 8.46 26.54
N TRP A 15 9.35 9.26 25.50
CA TRP A 15 8.11 9.85 24.99
C TRP A 15 8.15 9.93 23.47
N GLY A 16 7.04 10.24 22.84
CA GLY A 16 6.95 10.54 21.42
C GLY A 16 5.73 11.41 21.11
N PRO A 17 5.77 12.22 20.05
CA PRO A 17 4.62 13.00 19.63
C PRO A 17 3.53 12.10 19.06
N ILE A 18 2.28 12.54 19.15
CA ILE A 18 1.19 11.99 18.37
C ILE A 18 1.20 12.74 17.03
N ASN A 19 1.65 12.08 16.00
CA ASN A 19 1.81 12.66 14.67
C ASN A 19 0.48 12.69 13.90
N SER A 20 0.23 13.76 13.18
CA SER A 20 -0.78 13.80 12.12
C SER A 20 -0.29 13.04 10.88
N ILE A 21 -1.17 12.79 9.92
CA ILE A 21 -0.78 12.19 8.63
C ILE A 21 0.23 13.08 7.89
N GLU A 22 0.07 14.40 7.97
CA GLU A 22 1.02 15.35 7.37
C GLU A 22 2.41 15.22 8.00
N ASP A 23 2.49 15.17 9.33
CA ASP A 23 3.74 14.96 10.06
C ASP A 23 4.43 13.65 9.65
N ILE A 24 3.66 12.56 9.53
CA ILE A 24 4.19 11.23 9.14
C ILE A 24 4.75 11.25 7.71
N VAL A 25 4.05 11.89 6.77
CA VAL A 25 4.48 11.98 5.37
C VAL A 25 5.77 12.80 5.21
N GLU A 26 5.98 13.80 6.06
CA GLU A 26 7.17 14.65 6.05
C GLU A 26 8.32 14.13 6.90
N ASP A 27 8.08 13.18 7.78
CA ASP A 27 9.07 12.65 8.71
C ASP A 27 10.18 11.89 7.99
N GLU A 28 11.43 12.28 8.23
CA GLU A 28 12.63 11.72 7.61
C GLU A 28 12.86 10.24 8.00
N GLN A 29 12.47 9.83 9.21
CA GLN A 29 12.59 8.44 9.65
C GLN A 29 11.64 7.53 8.89
N PHE A 30 10.38 7.96 8.68
CA PHE A 30 9.41 7.21 7.87
C PHE A 30 9.87 7.13 6.41
N LYS A 31 10.39 8.20 5.83
CA LYS A 31 10.94 8.21 4.47
C LYS A 31 12.14 7.28 4.33
N SER A 32 13.14 7.40 5.21
CA SER A 32 14.37 6.60 5.15
C SER A 32 14.13 5.10 5.30
N ARG A 33 13.07 4.72 6.00
CA ARG A 33 12.66 3.34 6.16
C ARG A 33 11.67 2.86 5.10
N GLU A 34 11.35 3.68 4.11
CA GLU A 34 10.35 3.37 3.07
C GLU A 34 9.00 2.96 3.68
N MET A 35 8.60 3.65 4.76
CA MET A 35 7.33 3.40 5.43
C MET A 35 6.16 4.07 4.73
N ILE A 36 6.46 5.02 3.85
CA ILE A 36 5.53 5.64 2.91
C ILE A 36 6.04 5.36 1.51
N LEU A 37 5.23 4.69 0.72
CA LEU A 37 5.49 4.40 -0.69
C LEU A 37 4.65 5.29 -1.57
N GLU A 38 5.20 5.67 -2.71
CA GLU A 38 4.46 6.36 -3.75
C GLU A 38 4.20 5.36 -4.89
N ILE A 39 2.93 5.10 -5.17
CA ILE A 39 2.51 4.08 -6.13
C ILE A 39 1.54 4.73 -7.12
N ASP A 40 1.78 4.52 -8.40
CA ASP A 40 0.90 4.99 -9.45
C ASP A 40 -0.37 4.13 -9.52
N ASP A 41 -1.51 4.80 -9.51
CA ASP A 41 -2.83 4.21 -9.66
C ASP A 41 -3.51 4.75 -10.92
N GLU A 42 -4.10 3.87 -11.71
CA GLU A 42 -4.70 4.24 -12.99
C GLU A 42 -5.85 5.26 -12.88
N THR A 43 -6.54 5.29 -11.75
CA THR A 43 -7.68 6.17 -11.53
C THR A 43 -7.32 7.45 -10.78
N PHE A 44 -6.46 7.34 -9.78
CA PHE A 44 -6.15 8.44 -8.86
C PHE A 44 -4.77 9.07 -9.12
N GLY A 45 -3.97 8.52 -10.02
CA GLY A 45 -2.59 8.95 -10.24
C GLY A 45 -1.67 8.49 -9.11
N SER A 46 -0.67 9.28 -8.75
CA SER A 46 0.28 8.90 -7.69
C SER A 46 -0.36 9.00 -6.31
N LEU A 47 -0.35 7.87 -5.59
CA LEU A 47 -0.89 7.73 -4.24
C LEU A 47 0.21 7.39 -3.23
N LYS A 48 0.19 8.06 -2.08
CA LYS A 48 1.03 7.72 -0.94
C LYS A 48 0.34 6.68 -0.07
N VAL A 49 0.98 5.53 0.09
CA VAL A 49 0.44 4.39 0.84
C VAL A 49 1.42 3.91 1.89
N PRO A 50 0.96 3.25 2.96
CA PRO A 50 1.86 2.64 3.94
C PRO A 50 2.76 1.59 3.29
N GLY A 51 4.05 1.63 3.61
CA GLY A 51 5.02 0.63 3.21
C GLY A 51 4.96 -0.64 4.05
N ILE A 52 5.77 -1.63 3.67
CA ILE A 52 5.87 -2.90 4.39
C ILE A 52 6.82 -2.73 5.59
N VAL A 53 6.28 -2.87 6.79
CA VAL A 53 7.01 -2.64 8.05
C VAL A 53 8.17 -3.61 8.22
N THR A 54 7.93 -4.90 7.98
CA THR A 54 8.94 -5.95 8.13
C THR A 54 9.87 -5.98 6.94
N LYS A 55 11.13 -5.62 7.16
CA LYS A 55 12.18 -5.64 6.13
C LYS A 55 12.96 -6.95 6.19
N LEU A 56 12.64 -7.89 5.29
CA LEU A 56 13.34 -9.17 5.18
C LEU A 56 14.53 -9.03 4.23
N SER A 57 15.72 -9.45 4.68
CA SER A 57 16.96 -9.28 3.91
C SER A 57 17.06 -10.17 2.66
N LYS A 58 16.49 -11.39 2.71
CA LYS A 58 16.55 -12.34 1.60
C LYS A 58 15.34 -12.30 0.69
N THR A 59 14.17 -12.00 1.26
CA THR A 59 12.88 -11.98 0.56
C THR A 59 12.13 -10.70 0.91
N PRO A 60 12.60 -9.52 0.45
CA PRO A 60 11.95 -8.27 0.76
C PRO A 60 10.52 -8.25 0.24
N GLY A 61 9.59 -7.78 1.07
CA GLY A 61 8.23 -7.56 0.63
C GLY A 61 8.15 -6.44 -0.40
N LYS A 62 7.22 -6.55 -1.35
CA LYS A 62 6.98 -5.56 -2.39
C LYS A 62 5.48 -5.34 -2.57
N VAL A 63 5.07 -4.09 -2.67
CA VAL A 63 3.73 -3.71 -3.11
C VAL A 63 3.79 -3.56 -4.64
N ASN A 64 3.12 -4.46 -5.36
CA ASN A 64 3.14 -4.43 -6.82
C ASN A 64 1.98 -3.58 -7.39
N TRP A 65 0.86 -3.50 -6.67
CA TRP A 65 -0.35 -2.79 -7.07
C TRP A 65 -1.28 -2.60 -5.86
N LEU A 66 -2.24 -1.69 -5.96
CA LEU A 66 -3.13 -1.31 -4.84
C LEU A 66 -4.42 -2.14 -4.76
N GLY A 67 -4.58 -3.07 -5.66
CA GLY A 67 -5.79 -3.90 -5.78
C GLY A 67 -6.74 -3.42 -6.88
N PRO A 68 -7.65 -4.28 -7.32
CA PRO A 68 -8.58 -3.96 -8.38
C PRO A 68 -9.64 -2.98 -7.88
N GLN A 69 -9.95 -1.99 -8.71
CA GLN A 69 -11.00 -1.01 -8.42
C GLN A 69 -12.39 -1.49 -8.86
N LYS A 70 -12.43 -2.46 -9.76
CA LYS A 70 -13.66 -3.04 -10.30
C LYS A 70 -13.69 -4.54 -10.09
N VAL A 71 -14.87 -5.05 -9.79
CA VAL A 71 -15.11 -6.50 -9.75
C VAL A 71 -14.83 -7.08 -11.13
N GLY A 72 -14.11 -8.20 -11.18
CA GLY A 72 -13.79 -8.88 -12.43
C GLY A 72 -12.61 -8.30 -13.23
N SER A 73 -11.87 -7.32 -12.70
CA SER A 73 -10.72 -6.70 -13.41
C SER A 73 -9.64 -7.71 -13.83
N HIS A 74 -9.48 -8.80 -13.10
CA HIS A 74 -8.51 -9.86 -13.39
C HIS A 74 -9.13 -11.14 -13.97
N ASN A 75 -10.43 -11.13 -14.32
CA ASN A 75 -11.08 -12.33 -14.85
C ASN A 75 -10.37 -12.85 -16.10
N ASN A 76 -10.05 -11.98 -17.04
CA ASN A 76 -9.37 -12.37 -18.27
C ASN A 76 -8.00 -13.00 -17.97
N GLU A 77 -7.18 -12.37 -17.14
CA GLU A 77 -5.85 -12.87 -16.77
C GLU A 77 -5.95 -14.27 -16.12
N VAL A 78 -6.77 -14.39 -15.06
CA VAL A 78 -6.88 -15.64 -14.30
C VAL A 78 -7.52 -16.77 -15.13
N LEU A 79 -8.56 -16.46 -15.90
CA LEU A 79 -9.23 -17.50 -16.70
C LEU A 79 -8.37 -17.94 -17.88
N SER A 80 -7.60 -17.03 -18.49
CA SER A 80 -6.65 -17.40 -19.55
C SER A 80 -5.52 -18.29 -19.01
N GLU A 81 -5.01 -18.03 -17.80
CA GLU A 81 -4.04 -18.92 -17.15
C GLU A 81 -4.62 -20.32 -16.86
N LEU A 82 -5.92 -20.41 -16.60
CA LEU A 82 -6.63 -21.68 -16.42
C LEU A 82 -7.01 -22.37 -17.73
N GLY A 83 -6.71 -21.76 -18.89
CA GLY A 83 -6.92 -22.35 -20.21
C GLY A 83 -8.26 -22.05 -20.85
N PHE A 84 -9.05 -21.11 -20.30
CA PHE A 84 -10.27 -20.64 -20.94
C PHE A 84 -9.94 -19.70 -22.11
N SER A 85 -10.55 -19.95 -23.26
CA SER A 85 -10.45 -19.06 -24.42
C SER A 85 -11.25 -17.76 -24.22
N ASP A 86 -11.01 -16.76 -25.05
CA ASP A 86 -11.79 -15.50 -25.01
C ASP A 86 -13.28 -15.77 -25.31
N GLU A 87 -13.59 -16.78 -26.17
CA GLU A 87 -14.94 -17.22 -26.45
C GLU A 87 -15.63 -17.82 -25.22
N ASP A 88 -14.92 -18.71 -24.50
CA ASP A 88 -15.43 -19.31 -23.25
C ASP A 88 -15.72 -18.22 -22.20
N GLN A 89 -14.79 -17.28 -22.04
CA GLN A 89 -14.95 -16.18 -21.09
C GLN A 89 -16.14 -15.29 -21.45
N LYS A 90 -16.36 -15.01 -22.72
CA LYS A 90 -17.51 -14.27 -23.20
C LYS A 90 -18.81 -15.02 -22.91
N GLU A 91 -18.85 -16.33 -23.13
CA GLU A 91 -20.01 -17.16 -22.79
C GLU A 91 -20.32 -17.12 -21.29
N LEU A 92 -19.29 -17.18 -20.43
CA LEU A 92 -19.45 -17.06 -18.98
C LEU A 92 -20.02 -15.69 -18.56
N LEU A 93 -19.55 -14.63 -19.20
CA LEU A 93 -20.02 -13.28 -18.99
C LEU A 93 -21.50 -13.12 -19.41
N ASP A 94 -21.87 -13.62 -20.60
CA ASP A 94 -23.22 -13.56 -21.12
C ASP A 94 -24.20 -14.33 -20.22
N LYS A 95 -23.75 -15.42 -19.62
CA LYS A 95 -24.51 -16.21 -18.63
C LYS A 95 -24.49 -15.61 -17.23
N LYS A 96 -23.80 -14.48 -17.01
CA LYS A 96 -23.62 -13.81 -15.70
C LYS A 96 -23.04 -14.73 -14.63
N ILE A 97 -22.09 -15.56 -15.02
CA ILE A 97 -21.35 -16.44 -14.11
C ILE A 97 -20.14 -15.68 -13.54
N ILE A 98 -19.56 -14.83 -14.36
CA ILE A 98 -18.41 -13.95 -14.02
C ILE A 98 -18.76 -12.49 -14.26
#